data_7c655053c9bfe0e9c7a4953b6ce5d23e
#
_entry.id   7c655053c9bfe0e9c7a4953b6ce5d23e
#
_cell.length_a   1.000
_cell.length_b   1.000
_cell.length_c   1.000
_cell.angle_alpha   90.00
_cell.angle_beta   90.00
_cell.angle_gamma   90.00
#
_symmetry.space_group_name_H-M   'P 1'
#
loop_
_entity.id
_entity.type
_entity.pdbx_description
1 polymer ?
#
loop_
_entity_poly.entity_id
_entity_poly.type
_entity_poly.pdbx_seq_one_letter_code
_entity_poly.pdbx_strand_id
1 'polypeptide(L)'
;YTRRAFLNGKLGLTQAEAVMDLISADGRQGAALANAALGGALAKKINAQKAQLTALQAHLAAWVDFPEEDVPEVSQAELIATLSEQRDTLDQLIAGYGAGAVLRRGVDCVLLGRPNVGKSTLLNLLAGFDRAIVTPVAGTTRDIVEQAVQLGSVRLNLFDTAGVREVGADGDAIEAEGIRRSWKKLDEAGLILAVFDGSERPTREDLELAQRCAGRPAIALVNKEDKPTRFDAELIAPYFAMVLPVCCQEEGARKVIAAAVARLLGTSQIDPHAASLSGQRQLSAATRARDAVAGALDAAQGLGLDAVSVCVDDALDALCELTGENASEAVINEVFERFCVGK
;
A
#
# COMPACT_ATOMS: atom_id res chain seq x y z
N TYR A 1 -1.11 2.86 28.07
CA TYR A 1 -1.93 4.09 28.09
C TYR A 1 -3.02 4.05 27.02
N THR A 2 -2.73 3.70 25.76
CA THR A 2 -3.67 3.75 24.62
C THR A 2 -4.88 2.82 24.82
N ARG A 3 -4.67 1.55 25.28
CA ARG A 3 -5.77 0.62 25.59
C ARG A 3 -6.72 1.20 26.62
N ARG A 4 -6.19 1.83 27.66
CA ARG A 4 -6.99 2.46 28.73
C ARG A 4 -7.78 3.66 28.19
N ALA A 5 -7.20 4.46 27.28
CA ALA A 5 -7.91 5.55 26.64
C ALA A 5 -9.06 5.05 25.76
N PHE A 6 -8.84 3.97 25.01
CA PHE A 6 -9.87 3.31 24.20
C PHE A 6 -11.01 2.76 25.11
N LEU A 7 -10.68 1.96 26.13
CA LEU A 7 -11.70 1.40 27.05
C LEU A 7 -12.51 2.47 27.78
N ASN A 8 -11.93 3.65 27.99
CA ASN A 8 -12.62 4.81 28.58
C ASN A 8 -13.33 5.70 27.54
N GLY A 9 -13.44 5.27 26.27
CA GLY A 9 -14.12 6.02 25.20
C GLY A 9 -13.44 7.33 24.77
N LYS A 10 -12.15 7.53 25.14
CA LYS A 10 -11.40 8.74 24.77
C LYS A 10 -10.78 8.67 23.39
N LEU A 11 -10.61 7.47 22.84
CA LEU A 11 -10.08 7.19 21.50
C LEU A 11 -10.93 6.10 20.87
N GLY A 12 -11.22 6.24 19.58
CA GLY A 12 -11.78 5.16 18.76
C GLY A 12 -10.71 4.11 18.41
N LEU A 13 -11.12 2.92 17.95
CA LEU A 13 -10.20 1.84 17.59
C LEU A 13 -9.25 2.25 16.46
N THR A 14 -9.75 2.93 15.43
CA THR A 14 -8.94 3.46 14.31
C THR A 14 -7.89 4.47 14.77
N GLN A 15 -8.20 5.29 15.77
CA GLN A 15 -7.24 6.22 16.36
C GLN A 15 -6.20 5.51 17.23
N ALA A 16 -6.61 4.45 17.95
CA ALA A 16 -5.69 3.62 18.69
C ALA A 16 -4.67 2.94 17.76
N GLU A 17 -5.12 2.36 16.64
CA GLU A 17 -4.24 1.80 15.61
C GLU A 17 -3.27 2.86 15.05
N ALA A 18 -3.74 4.08 14.82
CA ALA A 18 -2.93 5.19 14.32
C ALA A 18 -1.79 5.61 15.28
N VAL A 19 -1.91 5.39 16.58
CA VAL A 19 -0.81 5.62 17.54
C VAL A 19 0.39 4.73 17.19
N MET A 20 0.15 3.47 16.85
CA MET A 20 1.23 2.55 16.45
C MET A 20 1.83 2.93 15.10
N ASP A 21 0.98 3.31 14.15
CA ASP A 21 1.44 3.81 12.85
C ASP A 21 2.34 5.04 13.01
N LEU A 22 1.99 5.96 13.93
CA LEU A 22 2.79 7.15 14.21
C LEU A 22 4.14 6.83 14.86
N ILE A 23 4.18 5.88 15.79
CA ILE A 23 5.41 5.42 16.44
C ILE A 23 6.36 4.74 15.45
N SER A 24 5.81 4.00 14.49
CA SER A 24 6.56 3.26 13.48
C SER A 24 6.81 4.04 12.17
N ALA A 25 6.34 5.28 12.08
CA ALA A 25 6.49 6.09 10.88
C ALA A 25 7.94 6.59 10.71
N ASP A 26 8.59 6.21 9.62
CA ASP A 26 9.98 6.56 9.32
C ASP A 26 10.16 7.73 8.34
N GLY A 27 9.06 8.36 7.92
CA GLY A 27 9.11 9.47 6.96
C GLY A 27 8.02 10.51 7.20
N ARG A 28 8.24 11.74 6.69
CA ARG A 28 7.30 12.87 6.89
C ARG A 28 5.88 12.55 6.42
N GLN A 29 5.71 11.92 5.28
CA GLN A 29 4.38 11.61 4.75
C GLN A 29 3.71 10.47 5.51
N GLY A 30 4.45 9.43 5.91
CA GLY A 30 3.94 8.38 6.79
C GLY A 30 3.47 8.92 8.13
N ALA A 31 4.28 9.80 8.75
CA ALA A 31 3.91 10.47 9.99
C ALA A 31 2.69 11.40 9.80
N ALA A 32 2.56 12.11 8.67
CA ALA A 32 1.40 12.95 8.39
C ALA A 32 0.12 12.12 8.22
N LEU A 33 0.16 10.99 7.50
CA LEU A 33 -0.94 10.03 7.39
C LEU A 33 -1.37 9.49 8.76
N ALA A 34 -0.40 9.05 9.57
CA ALA A 34 -0.67 8.52 10.90
C ALA A 34 -1.27 9.61 11.81
N ASN A 35 -0.79 10.85 11.71
CA ASN A 35 -1.33 11.98 12.46
C ASN A 35 -2.75 12.35 12.02
N ALA A 36 -3.06 12.32 10.72
CA ALA A 36 -4.41 12.52 10.21
C ALA A 36 -5.38 11.44 10.72
N ALA A 37 -4.93 10.16 10.73
CA ALA A 37 -5.71 9.06 11.27
C ALA A 37 -5.93 9.20 12.78
N LEU A 38 -4.91 9.60 13.55
CA LEU A 38 -5.00 9.90 14.99
C LEU A 38 -5.96 11.07 15.24
N GLY A 39 -5.97 12.09 14.38
CA GLY A 39 -6.93 13.19 14.38
C GLY A 39 -8.36 12.77 14.01
N GLY A 40 -8.58 11.50 13.68
CA GLY A 40 -9.91 10.94 13.40
C GLY A 40 -10.41 11.16 11.97
N ALA A 41 -9.55 11.47 11.00
CA ALA A 41 -9.96 11.72 9.61
C ALA A 41 -10.75 10.53 9.02
N LEU A 42 -10.27 9.30 9.23
CA LEU A 42 -10.98 8.08 8.78
C LEU A 42 -12.31 7.90 9.52
N ALA A 43 -12.29 7.99 10.85
CA ALA A 43 -13.51 7.83 11.67
C ALA A 43 -14.60 8.84 11.27
N LYS A 44 -14.21 10.10 11.03
CA LYS A 44 -15.14 11.14 10.58
C LYS A 44 -15.78 10.81 9.23
N LYS A 45 -14.96 10.33 8.27
CA LYS A 45 -15.45 9.96 6.93
C LYS A 45 -16.40 8.77 7.01
N ILE A 46 -16.05 7.72 7.77
CA ILE A 46 -16.88 6.53 7.93
C ILE A 46 -18.18 6.85 8.69
N ASN A 47 -18.14 7.68 9.73
CA ASN A 47 -19.34 8.08 10.46
C ASN A 47 -20.31 8.89 9.60
N ALA A 48 -19.80 9.70 8.66
CA ALA A 48 -20.66 10.38 7.68
C ALA A 48 -21.39 9.37 6.76
N GLN A 49 -20.68 8.33 6.28
CA GLN A 49 -21.30 7.26 5.50
C GLN A 49 -22.33 6.48 6.30
N LYS A 50 -22.01 6.10 7.54
CA LYS A 50 -22.96 5.44 8.44
C LYS A 50 -24.23 6.25 8.63
N ALA A 51 -24.10 7.55 8.87
CA ALA A 51 -25.26 8.42 9.04
C ALA A 51 -26.16 8.44 7.81
N GLN A 52 -25.60 8.47 6.60
CA GLN A 52 -26.37 8.43 5.36
C GLN A 52 -27.05 7.06 5.15
N LEU A 53 -26.35 5.96 5.36
CA LEU A 53 -26.92 4.61 5.26
C LEU A 53 -27.98 4.36 6.34
N THR A 54 -27.79 4.84 7.58
CA THR A 54 -28.80 4.74 8.64
C THR A 54 -30.06 5.54 8.30
N ALA A 55 -29.91 6.74 7.72
CA ALA A 55 -31.06 7.52 7.27
C ALA A 55 -31.83 6.80 6.12
N LEU A 56 -31.10 6.20 5.19
CA LEU A 56 -31.68 5.37 4.13
C LEU A 56 -32.41 4.17 4.71
N GLN A 57 -31.80 3.44 5.65
CA GLN A 57 -32.41 2.27 6.31
C GLN A 57 -33.68 2.63 7.05
N ALA A 58 -33.66 3.75 7.79
CA ALA A 58 -34.84 4.25 8.48
C ALA A 58 -35.99 4.58 7.51
N HIS A 59 -35.69 5.15 6.33
CA HIS A 59 -36.68 5.45 5.31
C HIS A 59 -37.24 4.18 4.68
N LEU A 60 -36.36 3.19 4.37
CA LEU A 60 -36.78 1.89 3.84
C LEU A 60 -37.71 1.15 4.83
N ALA A 61 -37.32 1.11 6.10
CA ALA A 61 -38.10 0.47 7.15
C ALA A 61 -39.46 1.16 7.32
N ALA A 62 -39.51 2.49 7.35
CA ALA A 62 -40.78 3.23 7.44
C ALA A 62 -41.70 2.94 6.26
N TRP A 63 -41.18 2.87 5.05
CA TRP A 63 -41.96 2.56 3.84
C TRP A 63 -42.52 1.13 3.88
N VAL A 64 -41.77 0.16 4.37
CA VAL A 64 -42.21 -1.25 4.44
C VAL A 64 -43.20 -1.47 5.58
N ASP A 65 -42.95 -0.90 6.77
CA ASP A 65 -43.74 -1.16 7.99
C ASP A 65 -45.04 -0.35 8.05
N PHE A 66 -45.09 0.81 7.37
CA PHE A 66 -46.21 1.74 7.46
C PHE A 66 -46.77 2.13 6.07
N PRO A 67 -47.22 1.16 5.25
CA PRO A 67 -47.67 1.40 3.89
C PRO A 67 -48.95 2.25 3.79
N GLU A 68 -49.68 2.44 4.89
CA GLU A 68 -50.91 3.24 4.95
C GLU A 68 -50.67 4.68 5.47
N GLU A 69 -49.42 5.00 5.88
CA GLU A 69 -49.04 6.35 6.32
C GLU A 69 -48.49 7.17 5.14
N ASP A 70 -48.53 8.51 5.24
CA ASP A 70 -47.99 9.44 4.24
C ASP A 70 -46.40 9.44 4.26
N VAL A 71 -45.79 8.24 4.21
CA VAL A 71 -44.36 8.10 4.05
C VAL A 71 -44.01 8.35 2.58
N PRO A 72 -43.13 9.30 2.25
CA PRO A 72 -42.75 9.53 0.86
C PRO A 72 -42.17 8.26 0.23
N GLU A 73 -42.54 7.98 -1.00
CA GLU A 73 -42.00 6.86 -1.76
C GLU A 73 -40.48 6.99 -1.89
N VAL A 74 -39.77 5.90 -1.69
CA VAL A 74 -38.33 5.87 -1.92
C VAL A 74 -38.08 5.90 -3.41
N SER A 75 -37.62 7.07 -3.91
CA SER A 75 -37.26 7.23 -5.32
C SER A 75 -36.10 6.28 -5.69
N GLN A 76 -36.35 5.40 -6.66
CA GLN A 76 -35.32 4.50 -7.16
C GLN A 76 -34.04 5.25 -7.62
N ALA A 77 -34.21 6.42 -8.23
CA ALA A 77 -33.11 7.24 -8.69
C ALA A 77 -32.28 7.78 -7.53
N GLU A 78 -32.92 8.26 -6.46
CA GLU A 78 -32.23 8.74 -5.24
C GLU A 78 -31.56 7.60 -4.50
N LEU A 79 -32.19 6.43 -4.41
CA LEU A 79 -31.63 5.22 -3.81
C LEU A 79 -30.34 4.80 -4.54
N ILE A 80 -30.38 4.69 -5.87
CA ILE A 80 -29.22 4.33 -6.67
C ILE A 80 -28.12 5.38 -6.56
N ALA A 81 -28.46 6.68 -6.58
CA ALA A 81 -27.50 7.76 -6.43
C ALA A 81 -26.78 7.70 -5.07
N THR A 82 -27.53 7.56 -3.98
CA THR A 82 -26.97 7.44 -2.62
C THR A 82 -26.06 6.23 -2.49
N LEU A 83 -26.52 5.04 -2.89
CA LEU A 83 -25.72 3.82 -2.80
C LEU A 83 -24.46 3.89 -3.70
N SER A 84 -24.56 4.50 -4.89
CA SER A 84 -23.41 4.69 -5.78
C SER A 84 -22.36 5.61 -5.15
N GLU A 85 -22.74 6.72 -4.52
CA GLU A 85 -21.83 7.60 -3.80
C GLU A 85 -21.12 6.87 -2.64
N GLN A 86 -21.86 6.05 -1.89
CA GLN A 86 -21.29 5.23 -0.80
C GLN A 86 -20.25 4.26 -1.32
N ARG A 87 -20.59 3.51 -2.38
CA ARG A 87 -19.66 2.57 -3.02
C ARG A 87 -18.40 3.29 -3.51
N ASP A 88 -18.54 4.39 -4.25
CA ASP A 88 -17.42 5.11 -4.84
C ASP A 88 -16.49 5.68 -3.75
N THR A 89 -17.04 6.11 -2.62
CA THR A 89 -16.25 6.55 -1.46
C THR A 89 -15.44 5.41 -0.84
N LEU A 90 -16.04 4.22 -0.71
CA LEU A 90 -15.35 3.03 -0.20
C LEU A 90 -14.29 2.54 -1.19
N ASP A 91 -14.59 2.53 -2.49
CA ASP A 91 -13.64 2.15 -3.54
C ASP A 91 -12.40 3.07 -3.53
N GLN A 92 -12.56 4.38 -3.34
CA GLN A 92 -11.45 5.32 -3.19
C GLN A 92 -10.57 5.01 -1.97
N LEU A 93 -11.18 4.70 -0.82
CA LEU A 93 -10.44 4.32 0.38
C LEU A 93 -9.67 3.02 0.19
N ILE A 94 -10.29 2.02 -0.44
CA ILE A 94 -9.68 0.72 -0.71
C ILE A 94 -8.53 0.86 -1.71
N ALA A 95 -8.74 1.60 -2.81
CA ALA A 95 -7.71 1.85 -3.83
C ALA A 95 -6.47 2.57 -3.25
N GLY A 96 -6.67 3.50 -2.30
CA GLY A 96 -5.58 4.22 -1.63
C GLY A 96 -4.78 3.40 -0.63
N TYR A 97 -5.26 2.21 -0.21
CA TYR A 97 -4.65 1.43 0.86
C TYR A 97 -3.20 1.03 0.57
N GLY A 98 -2.91 0.51 -0.63
CA GLY A 98 -1.58 0.04 -1.03
C GLY A 98 -0.54 1.16 -0.98
N ALA A 99 -0.83 2.29 -1.62
CA ALA A 99 0.04 3.46 -1.63
C ALA A 99 0.22 4.05 -0.21
N GLY A 100 -0.83 4.09 0.60
CA GLY A 100 -0.76 4.49 1.99
C GLY A 100 0.11 3.57 2.84
N ALA A 101 0.07 2.25 2.61
CA ALA A 101 0.93 1.28 3.27
C ALA A 101 2.41 1.50 2.94
N VAL A 102 2.71 1.78 1.66
CA VAL A 102 4.08 2.13 1.21
C VAL A 102 4.59 3.39 1.93
N LEU A 103 3.78 4.44 2.05
CA LEU A 103 4.18 5.66 2.73
C LEU A 103 4.42 5.45 4.24
N ARG A 104 3.68 4.54 4.89
CA ARG A 104 3.84 4.25 6.33
C ARG A 104 5.00 3.32 6.63
N ARG A 105 5.17 2.24 5.86
CA ARG A 105 6.10 1.15 6.18
C ARG A 105 7.32 1.09 5.26
N GLY A 106 7.31 1.87 4.17
CA GLY A 106 8.26 1.73 3.09
C GLY A 106 7.92 0.56 2.17
N VAL A 107 8.82 0.27 1.25
CA VAL A 107 8.71 -0.82 0.29
C VAL A 107 10.02 -1.59 0.21
N ASP A 108 9.92 -2.91 0.18
CA ASP A 108 11.06 -3.79 -0.06
C ASP A 108 11.48 -3.67 -1.53
N CYS A 109 12.71 -3.24 -1.75
CA CYS A 109 13.27 -2.92 -3.05
C CYS A 109 14.48 -3.78 -3.36
N VAL A 110 14.41 -4.51 -4.46
CA VAL A 110 15.50 -5.34 -4.96
C VAL A 110 16.24 -4.63 -6.08
N LEU A 111 17.57 -4.57 -5.99
CA LEU A 111 18.45 -4.08 -7.05
C LEU A 111 18.93 -5.25 -7.91
N LEU A 112 18.66 -5.19 -9.22
CA LEU A 112 19.09 -6.18 -10.19
C LEU A 112 20.03 -5.57 -11.23
N GLY A 113 20.84 -6.40 -11.87
CA GLY A 113 21.72 -6.00 -12.97
C GLY A 113 23.02 -6.77 -12.98
N ARG A 114 23.65 -6.86 -14.14
CA ARG A 114 24.96 -7.50 -14.33
C ARG A 114 26.07 -6.82 -13.48
N PRO A 115 27.23 -7.44 -13.31
CA PRO A 115 28.40 -6.76 -12.76
C PRO A 115 28.76 -5.49 -13.55
N ASN A 116 29.25 -4.47 -12.88
CA ASN A 116 29.79 -3.22 -13.45
C ASN A 116 28.78 -2.33 -14.20
N VAL A 117 27.48 -2.62 -14.20
CA VAL A 117 26.44 -1.74 -14.77
C VAL A 117 26.18 -0.48 -13.94
N GLY A 118 26.72 -0.43 -12.70
CA GLY A 118 26.61 0.73 -11.83
C GLY A 118 25.68 0.55 -10.61
N LYS A 119 25.37 -0.68 -10.19
CA LYS A 119 24.54 -0.93 -8.99
C LYS A 119 25.07 -0.27 -7.73
N SER A 120 26.39 -0.40 -7.46
CA SER A 120 27.02 0.25 -6.31
C SER A 120 26.97 1.78 -6.39
N THR A 121 27.09 2.34 -7.61
CA THR A 121 26.95 3.78 -7.83
C THR A 121 25.51 4.23 -7.56
N LEU A 122 24.51 3.47 -8.05
CA LEU A 122 23.11 3.70 -7.74
C LEU A 122 22.84 3.62 -6.23
N LEU A 123 23.37 2.61 -5.57
CA LEU A 123 23.21 2.42 -4.13
C LEU A 123 23.77 3.62 -3.36
N ASN A 124 24.94 4.11 -3.74
CA ASN A 124 25.55 5.31 -3.16
C ASN A 124 24.73 6.58 -3.45
N LEU A 125 24.18 6.73 -4.67
CA LEU A 125 23.29 7.83 -5.03
C LEU A 125 22.00 7.82 -4.20
N LEU A 126 21.39 6.64 -4.02
CA LEU A 126 20.17 6.47 -3.23
C LEU A 126 20.44 6.69 -1.73
N ALA A 127 21.55 6.17 -1.21
CA ALA A 127 21.95 6.30 0.19
C ALA A 127 22.24 7.76 0.59
N GLY A 128 22.73 8.59 -0.33
CA GLY A 128 22.94 10.03 -0.17
C GLY A 128 23.39 10.45 1.24
N PHE A 129 23.05 11.69 1.64
CA PHE A 129 23.29 12.21 2.98
C PHE A 129 22.28 11.72 4.05
N ASP A 130 21.15 11.14 3.62
CA ASP A 130 20.10 10.64 4.50
C ASP A 130 20.20 9.11 4.69
N ARG A 131 21.26 8.64 5.32
CA ARG A 131 21.27 7.29 5.89
C ARG A 131 20.23 7.26 7.01
N ALA A 132 19.08 6.61 6.78
CA ALA A 132 18.21 6.25 7.89
C ALA A 132 19.03 5.44 8.89
N ILE A 133 19.10 5.90 10.14
CA ILE A 133 19.73 5.15 11.22
C ILE A 133 18.88 3.90 11.42
N VAL A 134 19.32 2.77 10.86
CA VAL A 134 18.68 1.48 11.12
C VAL A 134 18.99 1.12 12.56
N THR A 135 18.09 1.46 13.47
CA THR A 135 18.07 0.82 14.78
C THR A 135 17.54 -0.58 14.57
N PRO A 136 18.30 -1.65 14.92
CA PRO A 136 17.76 -2.99 14.90
C PRO A 136 16.62 -3.06 15.92
N VAL A 137 15.38 -3.07 15.45
CA VAL A 137 14.24 -3.36 16.31
C VAL A 137 14.30 -4.84 16.62
N ALA A 138 14.71 -5.15 17.83
CA ALA A 138 14.73 -6.52 18.35
C ALA A 138 13.28 -7.06 18.36
N GLY A 139 12.99 -8.01 17.47
CA GLY A 139 11.68 -8.68 17.43
C GLY A 139 11.11 -8.98 16.06
N THR A 140 11.64 -8.43 14.96
CA THR A 140 11.24 -8.81 13.61
C THR A 140 12.22 -9.84 13.05
N THR A 141 11.69 -11.04 12.89
CA THR A 141 12.42 -12.24 12.47
C THR A 141 13.11 -12.08 11.11
N ARG A 142 14.44 -12.26 11.09
CA ARG A 142 15.24 -12.99 10.10
C ARG A 142 15.51 -12.41 8.71
N ASP A 143 15.11 -11.21 8.33
CA ASP A 143 15.47 -10.67 7.03
C ASP A 143 16.49 -9.54 7.18
N ILE A 144 17.68 -9.73 6.63
CA ILE A 144 18.75 -8.74 6.64
C ILE A 144 18.34 -7.67 5.62
N VAL A 145 17.75 -6.56 6.09
CA VAL A 145 17.70 -5.33 5.31
C VAL A 145 19.11 -4.79 5.25
N GLU A 146 19.74 -4.84 4.07
CA GLU A 146 21.12 -4.37 3.92
C GLU A 146 21.21 -2.86 4.12
N GLN A 147 20.22 -2.12 3.64
CA GLN A 147 20.16 -0.67 3.83
C GLN A 147 18.73 -0.11 3.65
N ALA A 148 18.31 0.75 4.57
CA ALA A 148 17.09 1.55 4.38
C ALA A 148 17.47 2.97 3.94
N VAL A 149 16.84 3.46 2.87
CA VAL A 149 17.08 4.79 2.31
C VAL A 149 15.76 5.53 2.09
N GLN A 150 15.78 6.85 2.30
CA GLN A 150 14.64 7.70 1.98
C GLN A 150 14.79 8.23 0.55
N LEU A 151 13.88 7.84 -0.34
CA LEU A 151 13.83 8.30 -1.74
C LEU A 151 12.57 9.14 -1.97
N GLY A 152 12.71 10.45 -1.90
CA GLY A 152 11.56 11.36 -1.91
C GLY A 152 10.63 11.09 -0.73
N SER A 153 9.38 10.75 -1.01
CA SER A 153 8.36 10.42 -0.01
C SER A 153 8.36 8.96 0.44
N VAL A 154 9.09 8.09 -0.26
CA VAL A 154 9.06 6.64 -0.06
C VAL A 154 10.35 6.17 0.62
N ARG A 155 10.21 5.35 1.66
CA ARG A 155 11.33 4.60 2.22
C ARG A 155 11.52 3.32 1.41
N LEU A 156 12.74 3.10 0.94
CA LEU A 156 13.15 1.86 0.30
C LEU A 156 13.95 1.01 1.30
N ASN A 157 13.51 -0.23 1.54
CA ASN A 157 14.29 -1.25 2.20
C ASN A 157 15.07 -1.98 1.11
N LEU A 158 16.34 -1.63 0.93
CA LEU A 158 17.16 -2.13 -0.16
C LEU A 158 17.73 -3.50 0.20
N PHE A 159 17.57 -4.43 -0.74
CA PHE A 159 18.19 -5.75 -0.71
C PHE A 159 19.14 -5.84 -1.92
N ASP A 160 20.45 -5.98 -1.68
CA ASP A 160 21.40 -6.19 -2.77
C ASP A 160 21.42 -7.67 -3.16
N THR A 161 21.21 -7.91 -4.43
CA THR A 161 21.32 -9.24 -5.02
C THR A 161 22.74 -9.53 -5.56
N ALA A 162 23.76 -8.88 -5.01
CA ALA A 162 25.15 -9.17 -5.39
C ALA A 162 25.51 -10.67 -5.20
N GLY A 163 24.70 -11.41 -4.43
CA GLY A 163 24.77 -12.86 -4.27
C GLY A 163 24.03 -13.71 -5.31
N VAL A 164 23.29 -13.11 -6.27
CA VAL A 164 22.64 -13.84 -7.40
C VAL A 164 23.67 -14.15 -8.50
N ARG A 165 24.92 -14.29 -8.15
CA ARG A 165 25.97 -14.62 -9.11
C ARG A 165 26.00 -16.12 -9.37
N GLU A 166 26.12 -16.43 -10.65
CA GLU A 166 26.53 -17.67 -11.30
C GLU A 166 27.04 -18.76 -10.36
N VAL A 167 26.25 -19.80 -10.20
CA VAL A 167 26.83 -21.09 -9.87
C VAL A 167 27.58 -21.53 -11.10
N GLY A 168 28.90 -21.37 -11.08
CA GLY A 168 29.75 -22.21 -11.89
C GLY A 168 29.41 -23.68 -11.56
N ALA A 169 29.62 -24.59 -12.47
CA ALA A 169 29.23 -26.00 -12.39
C ALA A 169 29.74 -26.78 -11.15
N ASP A 170 30.45 -26.13 -10.23
CA ASP A 170 31.09 -26.70 -9.02
C ASP A 170 30.62 -26.03 -7.69
N GLY A 171 29.42 -25.35 -7.67
CA GLY A 171 28.97 -24.59 -6.51
C GLY A 171 28.54 -25.43 -5.32
N ASP A 172 29.10 -25.11 -4.15
CA ASP A 172 28.71 -25.67 -2.84
C ASP A 172 27.23 -25.42 -2.50
N ALA A 173 26.62 -26.32 -1.72
CA ALA A 173 25.23 -26.25 -1.27
C ALA A 173 24.85 -24.92 -0.59
N ILE A 174 25.82 -24.21 -0.03
CA ILE A 174 25.67 -22.90 0.63
C ILE A 174 25.39 -21.81 -0.42
N GLU A 175 26.03 -21.88 -1.58
CA GLU A 175 25.88 -20.91 -2.68
C GLU A 175 24.52 -21.07 -3.37
N ALA A 176 24.05 -22.31 -3.56
CA ALA A 176 22.71 -22.62 -4.07
C ALA A 176 21.60 -22.11 -3.14
N GLU A 177 21.80 -22.17 -1.82
CA GLU A 177 20.85 -21.63 -0.83
C GLU A 177 20.81 -20.10 -0.87
N GLY A 178 21.96 -19.44 -1.04
CA GLY A 178 22.05 -17.97 -1.20
C GLY A 178 21.27 -17.48 -2.43
N ILE A 179 21.43 -18.17 -3.56
CA ILE A 179 20.72 -17.87 -4.80
C ILE A 179 19.20 -18.08 -4.62
N ARG A 180 18.80 -19.18 -4.00
CA ARG A 180 17.38 -19.47 -3.73
C ARG A 180 16.73 -18.40 -2.85
N ARG A 181 17.45 -17.90 -1.83
CA ARG A 181 17.00 -16.80 -0.98
C ARG A 181 16.85 -15.50 -1.76
N SER A 182 17.80 -15.19 -2.62
CA SER A 182 17.74 -13.99 -3.47
C SER A 182 16.56 -14.03 -4.45
N TRP A 183 16.24 -15.21 -5.03
CA TRP A 183 15.06 -15.37 -5.87
C TRP A 183 13.76 -15.25 -5.09
N LYS A 184 13.69 -15.81 -3.88
CA LYS A 184 12.53 -15.64 -3.00
C LYS A 184 12.30 -14.16 -2.67
N LYS A 185 13.36 -13.41 -2.39
CA LYS A 185 13.28 -11.95 -2.16
C LYS A 185 12.78 -11.19 -3.39
N LEU A 186 13.18 -11.60 -4.59
CA LEU A 186 12.65 -11.03 -5.82
C LEU A 186 11.14 -11.29 -5.99
N ASP A 187 10.67 -12.48 -5.58
CA ASP A 187 9.25 -12.83 -5.65
C ASP A 187 8.40 -12.04 -4.64
N GLU A 188 8.98 -11.66 -3.50
CA GLU A 188 8.33 -10.91 -2.42
C GLU A 188 8.53 -9.39 -2.56
N ALA A 189 9.42 -8.92 -3.47
CA ALA A 189 9.75 -7.51 -3.62
C ALA A 189 8.54 -6.68 -4.08
N GLY A 190 8.28 -5.60 -3.34
CA GLY A 190 7.29 -4.60 -3.72
C GLY A 190 7.78 -3.61 -4.79
N LEU A 191 9.09 -3.58 -5.04
CA LEU A 191 9.74 -2.78 -6.09
C LEU A 191 11.00 -3.46 -6.60
N ILE A 192 11.24 -3.40 -7.90
CA ILE A 192 12.46 -3.84 -8.52
C ILE A 192 13.08 -2.66 -9.29
N LEU A 193 14.36 -2.38 -9.01
CA LEU A 193 15.17 -1.46 -9.79
C LEU A 193 16.21 -2.28 -10.56
N ALA A 194 15.99 -2.47 -11.86
CA ALA A 194 16.89 -3.21 -12.73
C ALA A 194 17.83 -2.24 -13.45
N VAL A 195 19.15 -2.40 -13.28
CA VAL A 195 20.18 -1.50 -13.82
C VAL A 195 20.85 -2.14 -15.02
N PHE A 196 20.86 -1.41 -16.13
CA PHE A 196 21.48 -1.79 -17.40
C PHE A 196 22.57 -0.78 -17.78
N ASP A 197 23.58 -1.22 -18.50
CA ASP A 197 24.65 -0.35 -19.00
C ASP A 197 24.26 0.26 -20.36
N GLY A 198 23.92 1.54 -20.36
CA GLY A 198 23.52 2.27 -21.58
C GLY A 198 24.63 2.39 -22.64
N SER A 199 25.91 2.24 -22.24
CA SER A 199 27.05 2.35 -23.15
C SER A 199 27.40 1.06 -23.90
N GLU A 200 26.75 -0.07 -23.55
CA GLU A 200 26.95 -1.38 -24.16
C GLU A 200 25.70 -1.87 -24.89
N ARG A 201 25.86 -2.79 -25.84
CA ARG A 201 24.71 -3.45 -26.46
C ARG A 201 24.07 -4.43 -25.44
N PRO A 202 22.74 -4.61 -25.48
CA PRO A 202 22.08 -5.60 -24.64
C PRO A 202 22.68 -6.99 -24.84
N THR A 203 22.97 -7.66 -23.74
CA THR A 203 23.44 -9.06 -23.73
C THR A 203 22.28 -10.01 -23.51
N ARG A 204 22.53 -11.30 -23.69
CA ARG A 204 21.54 -12.35 -23.37
C ARG A 204 21.14 -12.31 -21.89
N GLU A 205 22.08 -12.07 -20.99
CA GLU A 205 21.82 -11.94 -19.55
C GLU A 205 20.88 -10.76 -19.24
N ASP A 206 21.04 -9.62 -19.93
CA ASP A 206 20.16 -8.45 -19.76
C ASP A 206 18.72 -8.80 -20.14
N LEU A 207 18.53 -9.55 -21.22
CA LEU A 207 17.21 -9.98 -21.68
C LEU A 207 16.58 -11.01 -20.74
N GLU A 208 17.35 -11.98 -20.26
CA GLU A 208 16.89 -12.97 -19.28
C GLU A 208 16.48 -12.30 -17.96
N LEU A 209 17.25 -11.30 -17.51
CA LEU A 209 16.95 -10.50 -16.32
C LEU A 209 15.67 -9.68 -16.53
N ALA A 210 15.51 -9.03 -17.69
CA ALA A 210 14.32 -8.27 -18.02
C ALA A 210 13.07 -9.15 -18.05
N GLN A 211 13.13 -10.33 -18.66
CA GLN A 211 12.02 -11.27 -18.70
C GLN A 211 11.55 -11.68 -17.29
N ARG A 212 12.47 -11.81 -16.35
CA ARG A 212 12.13 -12.16 -14.95
C ARG A 212 11.43 -11.01 -14.19
N CYS A 213 11.54 -9.78 -14.67
CA CYS A 213 10.84 -8.63 -14.11
C CYS A 213 9.39 -8.51 -14.63
N ALA A 214 9.02 -9.28 -15.66
CA ALA A 214 7.69 -9.20 -16.28
C ALA A 214 6.55 -9.39 -15.27
N GLY A 215 5.54 -8.53 -15.35
CA GLY A 215 4.35 -8.59 -14.48
C GLY A 215 4.59 -8.13 -13.02
N ARG A 216 5.76 -7.58 -12.71
CA ARG A 216 6.15 -7.10 -11.38
C ARG A 216 6.27 -5.58 -11.34
N PRO A 217 6.20 -4.94 -10.15
CA PRO A 217 6.45 -3.50 -10.03
C PRO A 217 7.95 -3.21 -10.24
N ALA A 218 8.36 -3.11 -11.51
CA ALA A 218 9.75 -2.99 -11.92
C ALA A 218 10.00 -1.75 -12.77
N ILE A 219 11.14 -1.08 -12.51
CA ILE A 219 11.68 0.05 -13.29
C ILE A 219 13.04 -0.36 -13.83
N ALA A 220 13.23 -0.20 -15.15
CA ALA A 220 14.54 -0.33 -15.76
C ALA A 220 15.28 1.01 -15.72
N LEU A 221 16.51 1.00 -15.22
CA LEU A 221 17.43 2.13 -15.19
C LEU A 221 18.54 1.87 -16.21
N VAL A 222 18.51 2.55 -17.34
CA VAL A 222 19.57 2.50 -18.37
C VAL A 222 20.61 3.52 -17.96
N ASN A 223 21.63 3.04 -17.23
CA ASN A 223 22.66 3.88 -16.62
C ASN A 223 23.76 4.25 -17.58
N LYS A 224 24.60 5.22 -17.22
CA LYS A 224 25.72 5.78 -17.99
C LYS A 224 25.28 6.59 -19.20
N GLU A 225 24.20 7.38 -19.02
CA GLU A 225 23.71 8.32 -20.06
C GLU A 225 24.76 9.37 -20.45
N ASP A 226 25.77 9.59 -19.61
CA ASP A 226 26.96 10.42 -19.91
C ASP A 226 27.83 9.86 -21.04
N LYS A 227 27.60 8.62 -21.48
CA LYS A 227 28.33 7.94 -22.53
C LYS A 227 27.48 7.77 -23.80
N PRO A 228 28.10 7.52 -24.97
CA PRO A 228 27.35 7.22 -26.17
C PRO A 228 26.44 6.02 -26.01
N THR A 229 25.13 6.23 -26.20
CA THR A 229 24.10 5.20 -26.04
C THR A 229 24.26 4.10 -27.10
N ARG A 230 24.37 2.86 -26.65
CA ARG A 230 24.43 1.65 -27.49
C ARG A 230 23.37 0.62 -27.09
N PHE A 231 22.72 0.82 -25.95
CA PHE A 231 21.70 -0.06 -25.41
C PHE A 231 20.37 0.18 -26.12
N ASP A 232 19.83 -0.84 -26.74
CA ASP A 232 18.49 -0.82 -27.33
C ASP A 232 17.44 -1.08 -26.24
N ALA A 233 16.85 -0.01 -25.72
CA ALA A 233 15.88 -0.06 -24.65
C ALA A 233 14.53 -0.66 -25.07
N GLU A 234 14.20 -0.69 -26.37
CA GLU A 234 12.96 -1.26 -26.87
C GLU A 234 12.89 -2.78 -26.62
N LEU A 235 14.04 -3.45 -26.59
CA LEU A 235 14.13 -4.88 -26.34
C LEU A 235 13.70 -5.29 -24.92
N ILE A 236 13.82 -4.38 -23.96
CA ILE A 236 13.44 -4.65 -22.55
C ILE A 236 12.16 -3.93 -22.13
N ALA A 237 11.73 -2.90 -22.85
CA ALA A 237 10.58 -2.09 -22.49
C ALA A 237 9.30 -2.89 -22.17
N PRO A 238 8.96 -4.00 -22.87
CA PRO A 238 7.76 -4.78 -22.59
C PRO A 238 7.73 -5.43 -21.18
N TYR A 239 8.87 -5.54 -20.51
CA TYR A 239 8.99 -6.23 -19.22
C TYR A 239 8.96 -5.28 -18.02
N PHE A 240 8.92 -3.95 -18.25
CA PHE A 240 8.99 -2.94 -17.21
C PHE A 240 7.82 -1.96 -17.29
N ALA A 241 7.39 -1.47 -16.13
CA ALA A 241 6.42 -0.39 -16.07
C ALA A 241 6.97 0.92 -16.62
N MET A 242 8.28 1.15 -16.47
CA MET A 242 9.01 2.32 -16.97
C MET A 242 10.46 1.94 -17.29
N VAL A 243 11.01 2.59 -18.34
CA VAL A 243 12.43 2.53 -18.68
C VAL A 243 12.96 3.96 -18.63
N LEU A 244 14.00 4.19 -17.81
CA LEU A 244 14.56 5.51 -17.55
C LEU A 244 16.03 5.55 -17.93
N PRO A 245 16.44 6.42 -18.85
CA PRO A 245 17.84 6.76 -19.01
C PRO A 245 18.30 7.58 -17.80
N VAL A 246 19.45 7.25 -17.23
CA VAL A 246 19.98 7.92 -16.04
C VAL A 246 21.51 7.93 -16.05
N CYS A 247 22.10 8.94 -15.41
CA CYS A 247 23.50 8.94 -15.01
C CYS A 247 23.57 8.89 -13.48
N CYS A 248 23.85 7.70 -12.91
CA CYS A 248 23.90 7.54 -11.45
C CYS A 248 25.04 8.32 -10.77
N GLN A 249 25.90 9.00 -11.51
CA GLN A 249 26.91 9.91 -10.95
C GLN A 249 26.35 11.32 -10.75
N GLU A 250 25.20 11.64 -11.32
CA GLU A 250 24.57 12.95 -11.22
C GLU A 250 23.46 12.95 -10.14
N GLU A 251 23.45 13.98 -9.29
CA GLU A 251 22.40 14.13 -8.26
C GLU A 251 20.99 14.25 -8.88
N GLY A 252 20.88 14.75 -10.11
CA GLY A 252 19.62 14.83 -10.83
C GLY A 252 18.92 13.50 -11.00
N ALA A 253 19.66 12.41 -11.19
CA ALA A 253 19.14 11.07 -11.36
C ALA A 253 18.31 10.62 -10.15
N ARG A 254 18.69 10.99 -8.91
CA ARG A 254 17.93 10.67 -7.71
C ARG A 254 16.51 11.21 -7.76
N LYS A 255 16.32 12.44 -8.25
CA LYS A 255 14.98 13.07 -8.38
C LYS A 255 14.13 12.36 -9.42
N VAL A 256 14.73 12.01 -10.56
CA VAL A 256 14.05 11.28 -11.64
C VAL A 256 13.57 9.90 -11.15
N ILE A 257 14.45 9.16 -10.50
CA ILE A 257 14.13 7.85 -9.94
C ILE A 257 13.05 7.97 -8.84
N ALA A 258 13.14 8.98 -7.95
CA ALA A 258 12.15 9.23 -6.93
C ALA A 258 10.75 9.49 -7.50
N ALA A 259 10.66 10.30 -8.55
CA ALA A 259 9.39 10.60 -9.22
C ALA A 259 8.80 9.34 -9.89
N ALA A 260 9.63 8.54 -10.53
CA ALA A 260 9.20 7.30 -11.17
C ALA A 260 8.72 6.25 -10.15
N VAL A 261 9.44 6.07 -9.05
CA VAL A 261 9.04 5.19 -7.94
C VAL A 261 7.71 5.66 -7.33
N ALA A 262 7.57 6.95 -7.03
CA ALA A 262 6.33 7.50 -6.48
C ALA A 262 5.14 7.31 -7.43
N ARG A 263 5.36 7.43 -8.74
CA ARG A 263 4.34 7.20 -9.77
C ARG A 263 3.95 5.72 -9.86
N LEU A 264 4.93 4.81 -9.89
CA LEU A 264 4.69 3.36 -9.99
C LEU A 264 3.92 2.84 -8.79
N LEU A 265 4.29 3.30 -7.59
CA LEU A 265 3.67 2.88 -6.32
C LEU A 265 2.40 3.69 -5.96
N GLY A 266 1.98 4.62 -6.82
CA GLY A 266 0.77 5.44 -6.62
C GLY A 266 0.87 6.46 -5.48
N THR A 267 2.04 6.63 -4.87
CA THR A 267 2.22 7.50 -3.70
C THR A 267 2.18 8.98 -4.02
N SER A 268 2.40 9.36 -5.29
CA SER A 268 2.33 10.75 -5.77
C SER A 268 0.93 11.35 -5.71
N GLN A 269 -0.11 10.52 -5.65
CA GLN A 269 -1.52 10.95 -5.65
C GLN A 269 -2.14 10.94 -4.25
N ILE A 270 -1.41 10.49 -3.23
CA ILE A 270 -1.93 10.41 -1.86
C ILE A 270 -1.80 11.77 -1.18
N ASP A 271 -2.95 12.31 -0.73
CA ASP A 271 -2.96 13.42 0.23
C ASP A 271 -2.65 12.86 1.63
N PRO A 272 -1.52 13.22 2.24
CA PRO A 272 -1.13 12.71 3.55
C PRO A 272 -2.02 13.20 4.70
N HIS A 273 -2.93 14.13 4.44
CA HIS A 273 -3.89 14.64 5.43
C HIS A 273 -5.30 14.06 5.24
N ALA A 274 -5.53 13.31 4.16
CA ALA A 274 -6.81 12.70 3.89
C ALA A 274 -7.07 11.44 4.74
N ALA A 275 -8.33 11.02 4.80
CA ALA A 275 -8.73 9.74 5.37
C ALA A 275 -8.09 8.59 4.58
N SER A 276 -7.46 7.66 5.27
CA SER A 276 -6.84 6.48 4.66
C SER A 276 -6.96 5.25 5.56
N LEU A 277 -7.08 4.08 4.96
CA LEU A 277 -7.03 2.80 5.66
C LEU A 277 -5.59 2.49 6.06
N SER A 278 -5.35 2.05 7.29
CA SER A 278 -4.00 1.82 7.81
C SER A 278 -3.63 0.35 8.02
N GLY A 279 -4.62 -0.52 8.21
CA GLY A 279 -4.39 -1.93 8.50
C GLY A 279 -5.28 -2.88 7.74
N GLN A 280 -4.90 -4.17 7.72
CA GLN A 280 -5.64 -5.23 7.04
C GLN A 280 -7.07 -5.39 7.58
N ARG A 281 -7.27 -5.21 8.90
CA ARG A 281 -8.59 -5.21 9.54
C ARG A 281 -9.50 -4.15 8.92
N GLN A 282 -9.01 -2.90 8.82
CA GLN A 282 -9.77 -1.80 8.24
C GLN A 282 -10.05 -2.03 6.75
N LEU A 283 -9.07 -2.56 5.99
CA LEU A 283 -9.24 -2.90 4.59
C LEU A 283 -10.33 -3.98 4.41
N SER A 284 -10.28 -5.05 5.21
CA SER A 284 -11.26 -6.13 5.15
C SER A 284 -12.67 -5.63 5.47
N ALA A 285 -12.84 -4.80 6.51
CA ALA A 285 -14.12 -4.23 6.86
C ALA A 285 -14.64 -3.26 5.78
N ALA A 286 -13.78 -2.39 5.22
CA ALA A 286 -14.16 -1.50 4.12
C ALA A 286 -14.56 -2.27 2.85
N THR A 287 -13.87 -3.38 2.54
CA THR A 287 -14.19 -4.23 1.39
C THR A 287 -15.55 -4.90 1.58
N ARG A 288 -15.84 -5.45 2.77
CA ARG A 288 -17.16 -6.03 3.07
C ARG A 288 -18.28 -4.99 2.98
N ALA A 289 -18.06 -3.79 3.53
CA ALA A 289 -19.03 -2.70 3.42
C ALA A 289 -19.29 -2.32 1.94
N ARG A 290 -18.22 -2.20 1.13
CA ARG A 290 -18.33 -1.92 -0.31
C ARG A 290 -19.10 -3.01 -1.04
N ASP A 291 -18.82 -4.29 -0.76
CA ASP A 291 -19.50 -5.43 -1.40
C ASP A 291 -20.97 -5.49 -1.01
N ALA A 292 -21.32 -5.18 0.25
CA ALA A 292 -22.68 -5.08 0.71
C ALA A 292 -23.44 -3.93 0.02
N VAL A 293 -22.82 -2.74 -0.11
CA VAL A 293 -23.40 -1.62 -0.87
C VAL A 293 -23.59 -1.97 -2.35
N ALA A 294 -22.65 -2.70 -2.95
CA ALA A 294 -22.79 -3.19 -4.32
C ALA A 294 -23.97 -4.17 -4.45
N GLY A 295 -24.13 -5.07 -3.48
CA GLY A 295 -25.30 -5.96 -3.39
C GLY A 295 -26.62 -5.20 -3.25
N ALA A 296 -26.64 -4.10 -2.47
CA ALA A 296 -27.80 -3.22 -2.37
C ALA A 296 -28.14 -2.54 -3.71
N LEU A 297 -27.12 -2.11 -4.47
CA LEU A 297 -27.31 -1.55 -5.81
C LEU A 297 -27.90 -2.56 -6.80
N ASP A 298 -27.41 -3.79 -6.77
CA ASP A 298 -27.95 -4.88 -7.62
C ASP A 298 -29.39 -5.21 -7.21
N ALA A 299 -29.68 -5.28 -5.90
CA ALA A 299 -31.02 -5.52 -5.38
C ALA A 299 -32.02 -4.40 -5.78
N ALA A 300 -31.56 -3.15 -5.77
CA ALA A 300 -32.40 -2.00 -6.18
C ALA A 300 -32.85 -2.05 -7.65
N GLN A 301 -32.15 -2.83 -8.47
CA GLN A 301 -32.51 -2.98 -9.90
C GLN A 301 -33.56 -4.06 -10.18
N GLY A 302 -33.91 -4.94 -9.22
CA GLY A 302 -34.85 -5.99 -9.53
C GLY A 302 -35.32 -6.91 -8.40
N LEU A 303 -34.77 -6.85 -7.20
CA LEU A 303 -35.08 -7.79 -6.12
C LEU A 303 -36.03 -7.24 -5.04
N GLY A 304 -36.33 -5.94 -5.07
CA GLY A 304 -37.20 -5.28 -4.10
C GLY A 304 -36.48 -4.66 -2.89
N LEU A 305 -37.21 -3.80 -2.18
CA LEU A 305 -36.67 -2.97 -1.11
C LEU A 305 -36.21 -3.78 0.13
N ASP A 306 -36.85 -4.93 0.39
CA ASP A 306 -36.45 -5.82 1.50
C ASP A 306 -35.00 -6.32 1.31
N ALA A 307 -34.64 -6.71 0.09
CA ALA A 307 -33.29 -7.16 -0.23
C ALA A 307 -32.27 -6.01 -0.14
N VAL A 308 -32.67 -4.80 -0.52
CA VAL A 308 -31.86 -3.59 -0.33
C VAL A 308 -31.61 -3.34 1.14
N SER A 309 -32.66 -3.41 1.97
CA SER A 309 -32.57 -3.21 3.43
C SER A 309 -31.58 -4.16 4.08
N VAL A 310 -31.62 -5.45 3.76
CA VAL A 310 -30.67 -6.45 4.29
C VAL A 310 -29.22 -6.09 3.91
N CYS A 311 -28.98 -5.73 2.65
CA CYS A 311 -27.62 -5.36 2.21
C CYS A 311 -27.13 -4.07 2.87
N VAL A 312 -28.02 -3.11 3.14
CA VAL A 312 -27.66 -1.86 3.85
C VAL A 312 -27.32 -2.15 5.30
N ASP A 313 -28.02 -3.08 5.97
CA ASP A 313 -27.68 -3.52 7.33
C ASP A 313 -26.30 -4.18 7.38
N ASP A 314 -26.00 -5.08 6.44
CA ASP A 314 -24.68 -5.71 6.32
C ASP A 314 -23.55 -4.66 6.12
N ALA A 315 -23.84 -3.62 5.31
CA ALA A 315 -22.90 -2.52 5.12
C ALA A 315 -22.67 -1.71 6.40
N LEU A 316 -23.73 -1.41 7.15
CA LEU A 316 -23.66 -0.70 8.43
C LEU A 316 -22.87 -1.49 9.46
N ASP A 317 -23.09 -2.81 9.55
CA ASP A 317 -22.35 -3.69 10.47
C ASP A 317 -20.86 -3.71 10.15
N ALA A 318 -20.49 -3.80 8.87
CA ALA A 318 -19.10 -3.74 8.43
C ALA A 318 -18.44 -2.38 8.73
N LEU A 319 -19.16 -1.26 8.59
CA LEU A 319 -18.68 0.07 8.94
C LEU A 319 -18.54 0.27 10.47
N CYS A 320 -19.44 -0.31 11.27
CA CYS A 320 -19.33 -0.34 12.73
C CYS A 320 -18.11 -1.14 13.19
N GLU A 321 -17.83 -2.27 12.54
CA GLU A 321 -16.61 -3.04 12.80
C GLU A 321 -15.34 -2.23 12.41
N LEU A 322 -15.37 -1.51 11.29
CA LEU A 322 -14.28 -0.66 10.85
C LEU A 322 -13.93 0.39 11.92
N THR A 323 -14.93 1.09 12.46
CA THR A 323 -14.73 2.10 13.52
C THR A 323 -14.45 1.49 14.89
N GLY A 324 -14.77 0.21 15.07
CA GLY A 324 -14.58 -0.52 16.34
C GLY A 324 -15.75 -0.40 17.32
N GLU A 325 -16.91 0.08 16.89
CA GLU A 325 -18.11 0.17 17.76
C GLU A 325 -18.64 -1.21 18.15
N ASN A 326 -18.57 -2.19 17.22
CA ASN A 326 -18.97 -3.58 17.44
C ASN A 326 -17.75 -4.52 17.49
N ALA A 327 -16.55 -4.01 17.85
CA ALA A 327 -15.34 -4.83 17.89
C ALA A 327 -15.45 -5.88 19.01
N SER A 328 -15.25 -7.15 18.66
CA SER A 328 -15.17 -8.21 19.64
C SER A 328 -13.94 -8.04 20.54
N GLU A 329 -13.98 -8.63 21.75
CA GLU A 329 -12.85 -8.61 22.67
C GLU A 329 -11.58 -9.23 22.05
N ALA A 330 -11.73 -10.23 21.18
CA ALA A 330 -10.65 -10.83 20.43
C ALA A 330 -9.96 -9.82 19.50
N VAL A 331 -10.72 -9.03 18.74
CA VAL A 331 -10.20 -7.96 17.85
C VAL A 331 -9.50 -6.88 18.67
N ILE A 332 -10.09 -6.46 19.77
CA ILE A 332 -9.48 -5.47 20.67
C ILE A 332 -8.13 -5.98 21.20
N ASN A 333 -8.08 -7.22 21.65
CA ASN A 333 -6.85 -7.82 22.15
C ASN A 333 -5.78 -7.91 21.04
N GLU A 334 -6.11 -8.37 19.83
CA GLU A 334 -5.19 -8.42 18.68
C GLU A 334 -4.58 -7.06 18.36
N VAL A 335 -5.42 -6.01 18.32
CA VAL A 335 -4.94 -4.65 18.08
C VAL A 335 -3.94 -4.22 19.16
N PHE A 336 -4.24 -4.49 20.43
CA PHE A 336 -3.41 -4.04 21.54
C PHE A 336 -2.22 -4.96 21.87
N GLU A 337 -2.18 -6.21 21.37
CA GLU A 337 -0.99 -7.08 21.45
C GLU A 337 0.20 -6.50 20.68
N ARG A 338 -0.05 -5.74 19.62
CA ARG A 338 0.99 -5.05 18.84
C ARG A 338 1.59 -3.85 19.55
N PHE A 339 0.94 -3.35 20.60
CA PHE A 339 1.50 -2.30 21.43
C PHE A 339 2.60 -2.89 22.31
N CYS A 340 3.83 -2.43 22.14
CA CYS A 340 4.89 -2.75 23.07
C CYS A 340 4.43 -2.40 24.48
N VAL A 341 4.11 -3.41 25.28
CA VAL A 341 3.89 -3.23 26.71
C VAL A 341 5.20 -2.73 27.25
N GLY A 342 5.29 -1.44 27.56
CA GLY A 342 6.48 -0.86 28.16
C GLY A 342 6.83 -1.69 29.41
N LYS A 343 8.00 -2.31 29.35
CA LYS A 343 8.68 -2.82 30.53
C LYS A 343 9.15 -1.65 31.37
#